data_e6cfc756c4a59aa5df6b71f9c6bcb8a3
#
_entry.id   e6cfc756c4a59aa5df6b71f9c6bcb8a3
#
_cell.length_a   1.000
_cell.length_b   1.000
_cell.length_c   1.000
_cell.angle_alpha   90.00
_cell.angle_beta   90.00
_cell.angle_gamma   90.00
#
_symmetry.space_group_name_H-M   'P 1'
#
loop_
_entity.id
_entity.type
_entity.pdbx_description
1 polymer ?
#
loop_
_entity_poly.entity_id
_entity_poly.type
_entity_poly.pdbx_seq_one_letter_code
_entity_poly.pdbx_strand_id
1 'polypeptide(L)'
;MLNNKGQSLVMFILIIPILLGIMVLVIDIGNVIYYKNDIDNINKIVIDYGLSHIDDDNVLNDMRELGKLNKDNLSLEIKFVDMEFYSSGSYYVSGVFSNIFNTRGYLVKSDYKGYLDNNRHIIKKIK
;
A
#
# COMPACT_ATOMS: atom_id res chain seq x y z
N MET A 1 54.58 1.91 8.53
CA MET A 1 53.51 1.54 9.48
C MET A 1 52.24 2.27 9.11
N LEU A 2 51.20 1.52 8.85
CA LEU A 2 49.90 2.11 8.66
C LEU A 2 49.45 2.72 9.98
N ASN A 3 49.45 4.05 10.05
CA ASN A 3 48.96 4.68 11.25
C ASN A 3 47.42 4.61 11.28
N ASN A 4 46.83 4.95 12.40
CA ASN A 4 45.37 4.85 12.62
C ASN A 4 44.58 5.68 11.59
N LYS A 5 45.16 6.70 11.01
CA LYS A 5 44.51 7.54 9.97
C LYS A 5 44.23 6.76 8.69
N GLY A 6 45.17 5.92 8.25
CA GLY A 6 44.97 5.09 7.06
C GLY A 6 43.88 4.04 7.26
N GLN A 7 43.86 3.42 8.42
CA GLN A 7 42.83 2.44 8.79
C GLN A 7 41.45 3.10 8.87
N SER A 8 41.38 4.29 9.47
CA SER A 8 40.13 5.05 9.56
C SER A 8 39.59 5.40 8.19
N LEU A 9 40.45 5.81 7.25
CA LEU A 9 40.04 6.14 5.89
C LEU A 9 39.48 4.92 5.16
N VAL A 10 40.14 3.75 5.29
CA VAL A 10 39.66 2.51 4.70
C VAL A 10 38.30 2.12 5.29
N MET A 11 38.14 2.24 6.62
CA MET A 11 36.87 1.98 7.29
C MET A 11 35.76 2.88 6.76
N PHE A 12 36.03 4.19 6.58
CA PHE A 12 35.05 5.11 6.02
C PHE A 12 34.63 4.72 4.62
N ILE A 13 35.59 4.35 3.77
CA ILE A 13 35.31 3.96 2.39
C ILE A 13 34.39 2.73 2.35
N LEU A 14 34.56 1.80 3.31
CA LEU A 14 33.74 0.59 3.39
C LEU A 14 32.37 0.84 4.02
N ILE A 15 32.30 1.73 5.02
CA ILE A 15 31.08 1.97 5.79
C ILE A 15 30.10 2.87 5.04
N ILE A 16 30.58 3.89 4.34
CA ILE A 16 29.71 4.87 3.66
C ILE A 16 28.73 4.20 2.68
N PRO A 17 29.17 3.29 1.77
CA PRO A 17 28.22 2.62 0.87
C PRO A 17 27.15 1.81 1.62
N ILE A 18 27.54 1.17 2.73
CA ILE A 18 26.61 0.41 3.55
C ILE A 18 25.56 1.31 4.18
N LEU A 19 25.99 2.46 4.73
CA LEU A 19 25.07 3.43 5.33
C LEU A 19 24.11 4.00 4.28
N LEU A 20 24.62 4.31 3.08
CA LEU A 20 23.78 4.79 1.98
C LEU A 20 22.74 3.74 1.58
N GLY A 21 23.13 2.46 1.52
CA GLY A 21 22.21 1.37 1.24
C GLY A 21 21.10 1.26 2.28
N ILE A 22 21.47 1.39 3.56
CA ILE A 22 20.48 1.37 4.65
C ILE A 22 19.52 2.57 4.53
N MET A 23 20.02 3.75 4.23
CA MET A 23 19.18 4.94 4.04
C MET A 23 18.16 4.73 2.92
N VAL A 24 18.60 4.17 1.79
CA VAL A 24 17.72 3.88 0.66
C VAL A 24 16.62 2.90 1.07
N LEU A 25 16.97 1.84 1.82
CA LEU A 25 15.98 0.88 2.33
C LEU A 25 14.95 1.55 3.23
N VAL A 26 15.39 2.43 4.12
CA VAL A 26 14.47 3.15 5.03
C VAL A 26 13.49 3.99 4.24
N ILE A 27 13.96 4.70 3.20
CA ILE A 27 13.10 5.50 2.34
C ILE A 27 12.08 4.61 1.62
N ASP A 28 12.51 3.49 1.06
CA ASP A 28 11.64 2.56 0.34
C ASP A 28 10.57 1.97 1.25
N ILE A 29 10.96 1.55 2.45
CA ILE A 29 10.01 1.02 3.45
C ILE A 29 8.99 2.10 3.84
N GLY A 30 9.45 3.34 4.06
CA GLY A 30 8.56 4.46 4.36
C GLY A 30 7.53 4.69 3.28
N ASN A 31 7.94 4.64 2.01
CA ASN A 31 7.03 4.77 0.88
C ASN A 31 6.02 3.62 0.83
N VAL A 32 6.46 2.39 1.05
CA VAL A 32 5.57 1.23 1.07
C VAL A 32 4.51 1.38 2.16
N ILE A 33 4.89 1.79 3.35
CA ILE A 33 3.96 2.02 4.46
C ILE A 33 2.97 3.13 4.11
N TYR A 34 3.45 4.23 3.54
CA TYR A 34 2.60 5.35 3.14
C TYR A 34 1.52 4.89 2.15
N TYR A 35 1.92 4.20 1.08
CA TYR A 35 0.97 3.73 0.07
C TYR A 35 0.05 2.64 0.58
N LYS A 36 0.52 1.79 1.50
CA LYS A 36 -0.33 0.80 2.14
C LYS A 36 -1.44 1.47 2.94
N ASN A 37 -1.10 2.48 3.71
CA ASN A 37 -2.11 3.26 4.46
C ASN A 37 -3.08 3.96 3.52
N ASP A 38 -2.60 4.47 2.39
CA ASP A 38 -3.43 5.09 1.38
C ASP A 38 -4.45 4.10 0.80
N ILE A 39 -4.01 2.89 0.45
CA ILE A 39 -4.88 1.84 -0.06
C ILE A 39 -5.87 1.38 1.02
N ASP A 40 -5.42 1.26 2.27
CA ASP A 40 -6.30 0.95 3.39
C ASP A 40 -7.44 1.97 3.49
N ASN A 41 -7.13 3.25 3.38
CA ASN A 41 -8.12 4.31 3.42
C ASN A 41 -9.09 4.26 2.24
N ILE A 42 -8.58 3.99 1.04
CA ILE A 42 -9.41 3.84 -0.15
C ILE A 42 -10.36 2.66 0.01
N ASN A 43 -9.89 1.52 0.50
CA ASN A 43 -10.75 0.36 0.78
C ASN A 43 -11.87 0.71 1.76
N LYS A 44 -11.55 1.45 2.82
CA LYS A 44 -12.55 1.88 3.81
C LYS A 44 -13.61 2.79 3.17
N ILE A 45 -13.18 3.77 2.37
CA ILE A 45 -14.07 4.70 1.69
C ILE A 45 -15.00 3.94 0.73
N VAL A 46 -14.44 3.04 -0.05
CA VAL A 46 -15.18 2.26 -1.04
C VAL A 46 -16.22 1.37 -0.37
N ILE A 47 -15.82 0.66 0.69
CA ILE A 47 -16.75 -0.22 1.43
C ILE A 47 -17.84 0.60 2.13
N ASP A 48 -17.48 1.73 2.72
CA ASP A 48 -18.45 2.61 3.37
C ASP A 48 -19.50 3.10 2.38
N TYR A 49 -19.07 3.49 1.20
CA TYR A 49 -19.98 3.86 0.11
C TYR A 49 -20.90 2.69 -0.26
N GLY A 50 -20.33 1.49 -0.42
CA GLY A 50 -21.10 0.30 -0.76
C GLY A 50 -22.17 -0.04 0.30
N LEU A 51 -21.82 0.08 1.56
CA LEU A 51 -22.75 -0.17 2.66
C LEU A 51 -23.88 0.86 2.71
N SER A 52 -23.58 2.10 2.32
CA SER A 52 -24.61 3.15 2.24
C SER A 52 -25.54 2.98 1.05
N HIS A 53 -25.14 2.25 0.02
CA HIS A 53 -25.87 2.06 -1.22
C HIS A 53 -26.10 0.59 -1.53
N ILE A 54 -26.31 -0.23 -0.48
CA ILE A 54 -26.35 -1.69 -0.58
C ILE A 54 -27.52 -2.18 -1.48
N ASP A 55 -28.57 -1.41 -1.59
CA ASP A 55 -29.75 -1.74 -2.41
C ASP A 55 -29.62 -1.29 -3.86
N ASP A 56 -28.55 -0.61 -4.24
CA ASP A 56 -28.32 -0.13 -5.59
C ASP A 56 -27.73 -1.25 -6.45
N ASP A 57 -28.34 -1.50 -7.62
CA ASP A 57 -27.89 -2.54 -8.55
C ASP A 57 -26.51 -2.27 -9.12
N ASN A 58 -26.12 -1.00 -9.21
CA ASN A 58 -24.83 -0.57 -9.76
C ASN A 58 -23.76 -0.29 -8.69
N VAL A 59 -24.01 -0.69 -7.46
CA VAL A 59 -23.12 -0.37 -6.33
C VAL A 59 -21.69 -0.82 -6.56
N LEU A 60 -21.47 -2.01 -7.14
CA LEU A 60 -20.12 -2.53 -7.38
C LEU A 60 -19.36 -1.68 -8.40
N ASN A 61 -20.02 -1.26 -9.46
CA ASN A 61 -19.41 -0.39 -10.46
C ASN A 61 -19.09 0.99 -9.88
N ASP A 62 -20.00 1.54 -9.09
CA ASP A 62 -19.80 2.83 -8.45
C ASP A 62 -18.65 2.79 -7.45
N MET A 63 -18.52 1.69 -6.70
CA MET A 63 -17.40 1.47 -5.78
C MET A 63 -16.06 1.43 -6.53
N ARG A 64 -16.00 0.74 -7.66
CA ARG A 64 -14.79 0.67 -8.49
C ARG A 64 -14.42 2.05 -9.03
N GLU A 65 -15.38 2.82 -9.50
CA GLU A 65 -15.14 4.17 -9.99
C GLU A 65 -14.63 5.08 -8.88
N LEU A 66 -15.22 4.98 -7.69
CA LEU A 66 -14.78 5.75 -6.53
C LEU A 66 -13.32 5.43 -6.18
N GLY A 67 -12.94 4.15 -6.23
CA GLY A 67 -11.56 3.75 -6.01
C GLY A 67 -10.61 4.36 -7.03
N LYS A 68 -10.98 4.34 -8.31
CA LYS A 68 -10.17 4.91 -9.39
C LYS A 68 -10.04 6.43 -9.28
N LEU A 69 -11.08 7.12 -8.82
CA LEU A 69 -11.04 8.57 -8.60
C LEU A 69 -10.03 8.93 -7.50
N ASN A 70 -9.84 8.04 -6.52
CA ASN A 70 -8.88 8.28 -5.45
C ASN A 70 -7.45 7.90 -5.86
N LYS A 71 -7.28 6.92 -6.78
CA LYS A 71 -5.97 6.49 -7.23
C LYS A 71 -6.06 5.78 -8.58
N ASP A 72 -5.51 6.41 -9.63
CA ASP A 72 -5.68 5.97 -11.02
C ASP A 72 -5.13 4.57 -11.31
N ASN A 73 -3.96 4.23 -10.77
CA ASN A 73 -3.26 2.99 -11.07
C ASN A 73 -3.55 1.87 -10.07
N LEU A 74 -4.57 2.05 -9.25
CA LEU A 74 -4.96 1.06 -8.26
C LEU A 74 -5.72 -0.09 -8.91
N SER A 75 -5.26 -1.31 -8.66
CA SER A 75 -5.99 -2.51 -9.02
C SER A 75 -6.92 -2.85 -7.87
N LEU A 76 -8.22 -2.73 -8.11
CA LEU A 76 -9.23 -2.90 -7.06
C LEU A 76 -10.22 -3.99 -7.47
N GLU A 77 -10.30 -5.03 -6.65
CA GLU A 77 -11.29 -6.09 -6.80
C GLU A 77 -12.32 -5.98 -5.69
N ILE A 78 -13.59 -5.98 -6.08
CA ILE A 78 -14.69 -5.84 -5.13
C ILE A 78 -15.64 -6.99 -5.35
N LYS A 79 -16.05 -7.65 -4.25
CA LYS A 79 -17.02 -8.74 -4.27
C LYS A 79 -18.08 -8.49 -3.22
N PHE A 80 -19.28 -8.93 -3.52
CA PHE A 80 -20.40 -8.88 -2.57
C PHE A 80 -20.96 -10.29 -2.42
N VAL A 81 -20.72 -10.88 -1.24
CA VAL A 81 -21.12 -12.27 -0.94
C VAL A 81 -21.70 -12.31 0.48
N ASP A 82 -22.85 -12.97 0.64
CA ASP A 82 -23.50 -13.17 1.94
C ASP A 82 -23.71 -11.86 2.71
N MET A 83 -24.12 -10.80 2.00
CA MET A 83 -24.37 -9.46 2.55
C MET A 83 -23.11 -8.77 3.09
N GLU A 84 -21.93 -9.24 2.68
CA GLU A 84 -20.65 -8.63 3.04
C GLU A 84 -19.92 -8.15 1.77
N PHE A 85 -19.36 -6.97 1.84
CA PHE A 85 -18.49 -6.45 0.79
C PHE A 85 -17.03 -6.82 1.09
N TYR A 86 -16.33 -7.29 0.08
CA TYR A 86 -14.89 -7.57 0.13
C TYR A 86 -14.20 -6.67 -0.87
N SER A 87 -13.24 -5.90 -0.41
CA SER A 87 -12.46 -5.02 -1.27
C SER A 87 -10.98 -5.35 -1.12
N SER A 88 -10.35 -5.69 -2.23
CA SER A 88 -8.92 -5.99 -2.29
C SER A 88 -8.25 -4.99 -3.22
N GLY A 89 -7.37 -4.16 -2.68
CA GLY A 89 -6.61 -3.20 -3.45
C GLY A 89 -5.16 -3.61 -3.56
N SER A 90 -4.55 -3.39 -4.72
CA SER A 90 -3.13 -3.62 -4.92
C SER A 90 -2.53 -2.51 -5.78
N TYR A 91 -1.28 -2.19 -5.50
CA TYR A 91 -0.57 -1.10 -6.15
C TYR A 91 0.92 -1.36 -6.14
N TYR A 92 1.59 -1.06 -7.25
CA TYR A 92 3.05 -1.14 -7.32
C TYR A 92 3.66 0.20 -6.92
N VAL A 93 4.47 0.17 -5.86
CA VAL A 93 5.18 1.35 -5.36
C VAL A 93 6.59 1.36 -5.93
N SER A 94 6.91 2.40 -6.69
CA SER A 94 8.25 2.60 -7.20
C SER A 94 9.17 3.07 -6.08
N GLY A 95 10.32 2.43 -5.91
CA GLY A 95 11.30 2.79 -4.90
C GLY A 95 12.65 3.09 -5.51
N VAL A 96 13.58 3.54 -4.68
CA VAL A 96 14.95 3.84 -5.13
C VAL A 96 15.63 2.54 -5.57
N PHE A 97 15.50 1.46 -4.80
CA PHE A 97 16.07 0.16 -5.17
C PHE A 97 15.45 -0.38 -6.46
N SER A 98 14.15 -0.29 -6.62
CA SER A 98 13.49 -0.77 -7.82
C SER A 98 13.93 -0.03 -9.07
N ASN A 99 14.19 1.27 -8.95
CA ASN A 99 14.70 2.08 -10.06
C ASN A 99 16.15 1.72 -10.41
N ILE A 100 16.98 1.47 -9.39
CA ILE A 100 18.38 1.10 -9.60
C ILE A 100 18.49 -0.25 -10.30
N PHE A 101 17.66 -1.24 -9.88
CA PHE A 101 17.67 -2.60 -10.44
C PHE A 101 16.67 -2.80 -11.58
N ASN A 102 16.01 -1.72 -12.02
CA ASN A 102 15.06 -1.72 -13.14
C ASN A 102 13.95 -2.76 -12.96
N THR A 103 13.37 -2.80 -11.76
CA THR A 103 12.23 -3.66 -11.43
C THR A 103 10.95 -2.84 -11.35
N ARG A 104 9.80 -3.55 -11.28
CA ARG A 104 8.48 -2.88 -11.18
C ARG A 104 8.27 -2.14 -9.87
N GLY A 105 9.04 -2.47 -8.83
CA GLY A 105 8.88 -1.92 -7.52
C GLY A 105 8.25 -2.92 -6.55
N TYR A 106 7.66 -2.42 -5.48
CA TYR A 106 7.09 -3.23 -4.42
C TYR A 106 5.58 -3.33 -4.60
N LEU A 107 5.05 -4.55 -4.54
CA LEU A 107 3.60 -4.76 -4.58
C LEU A 107 3.02 -4.56 -3.20
N VAL A 108 2.11 -3.59 -3.08
CA VAL A 108 1.39 -3.30 -1.84
C VAL A 108 -0.03 -3.80 -1.99
N LYS A 109 -0.50 -4.59 -1.04
CA LYS A 109 -1.86 -5.14 -1.04
C LYS A 109 -2.57 -4.79 0.26
N SER A 110 -3.88 -4.62 0.15
CA SER A 110 -4.73 -4.37 1.30
C SER A 110 -6.10 -4.99 1.06
N ASP A 111 -6.53 -5.84 1.97
CA ASP A 111 -7.81 -6.53 1.88
C ASP A 111 -8.68 -6.14 3.07
N TYR A 112 -9.90 -5.71 2.76
CA TYR A 112 -10.88 -5.30 3.76
C TYR A 112 -12.22 -5.97 3.48
N LYS A 113 -13.01 -6.11 4.53
CA LYS A 113 -14.41 -6.51 4.42
C LYS A 113 -15.28 -5.57 5.22
N GLY A 114 -16.53 -5.45 4.80
CA GLY A 114 -17.50 -4.61 5.49
C GLY A 114 -18.89 -5.21 5.45
N TYR A 115 -19.63 -5.00 6.50
CA TYR A 115 -21.03 -5.45 6.62
C TYR A 115 -21.81 -4.49 7.51
N LEU A 116 -23.13 -4.59 7.44
CA LEU A 116 -24.01 -3.84 8.32
C LEU A 116 -24.35 -4.66 9.55
N ASP A 117 -24.21 -4.04 10.71
CA ASP A 117 -24.62 -4.62 11.99
C ASP A 117 -25.47 -3.58 12.72
N ASN A 118 -26.77 -3.85 12.86
CA ASN A 118 -27.75 -2.92 13.44
C ASN A 118 -27.69 -1.52 12.81
N ASN A 119 -27.59 -1.45 11.47
CA ASN A 119 -27.43 -0.24 10.67
C ASN A 119 -26.11 0.49 10.90
N ARG A 120 -25.14 -0.19 11.53
CA ARG A 120 -23.78 0.34 11.68
C ARG A 120 -22.87 -0.24 10.59
N HIS A 121 -22.01 0.58 10.04
CA HIS A 121 -21.00 0.14 9.08
C HIS A 121 -19.83 -0.47 9.85
N ILE A 122 -19.63 -1.76 9.74
CA ILE A 122 -18.49 -2.47 10.34
C ILE A 122 -17.52 -2.78 9.22
N ILE A 123 -16.32 -2.21 9.30
CA ILE A 123 -15.27 -2.38 8.29
C ILE A 123 -14.04 -2.94 8.99
N LYS A 124 -13.58 -4.11 8.53
CA LYS A 124 -12.48 -4.82 9.17
C LYS A 124 -11.40 -5.16 8.15
N LYS A 125 -10.15 -5.06 8.57
CA LYS A 125 -9.00 -5.48 7.77
C LYS A 125 -8.91 -7.01 7.84
N ILE A 126 -8.75 -7.66 6.67
CA ILE A 126 -8.59 -9.11 6.58
C ILE A 126 -7.10 -9.48 6.71
N LYS A 127 -6.23 -8.71 6.05
CA LYS A 127 -4.77 -8.90 6.10
C LYS A 127 -4.04 -7.58 6.02
#